data_dcc9124c104570b5b631b633319c124a
#
_entry.id   dcc9124c104570b5b631b633319c124a
#
_cell.length_a   1.000
_cell.length_b   1.000
_cell.length_c   1.000
_cell.angle_alpha   90.00
_cell.angle_beta   90.00
_cell.angle_gamma   90.00
#
_symmetry.space_group_name_H-M   'P 1'
#
loop_
_entity.id
_entity.type
_entity.pdbx_description
1 polymer ?
#
loop_
_entity_poly.entity_id
_entity_poly.type
_entity_poly.pdbx_seq_one_letter_code
_entity_poly.pdbx_strand_id
1 'polypeptide(L)'
;MFVLLDMEWIESCGGHRSLTQLYAARVDAKWNTIRAFDALVCPREPGTVPWEHLAFNGYAPAEFCASDSEKSCVQRFFRWLQPDDAIC
;
A
#
# COMPACT_ATOMS: atom_id res chain seq x y z
N MET A 1 -15.57 -8.27 11.23
CA MET A 1 -14.24 -8.90 11.04
C MET A 1 -13.14 -7.88 11.30
N PHE A 2 -11.95 -8.34 11.54
CA PHE A 2 -10.81 -7.45 11.71
C PHE A 2 -10.07 -7.28 10.40
N VAL A 3 -9.52 -6.09 10.19
CA VAL A 3 -8.65 -5.81 9.06
C VAL A 3 -7.27 -5.46 9.59
N LEU A 4 -6.28 -6.27 9.25
CA LEU A 4 -4.88 -6.00 9.56
C LEU A 4 -4.29 -5.19 8.41
N LEU A 5 -3.68 -4.07 8.73
CA LEU A 5 -3.19 -3.11 7.76
C LEU A 5 -1.68 -2.99 7.85
N ASP A 6 -1.01 -3.06 6.72
CA ASP A 6 0.42 -2.83 6.59
C ASP A 6 0.69 -1.89 5.42
N MET A 7 1.56 -0.92 5.63
CA MET A 7 1.90 0.08 4.63
C MET A 7 3.41 0.26 4.55
N GLU A 8 3.90 0.42 3.32
CA GLU A 8 5.28 0.75 3.08
C GLU A 8 5.38 2.17 2.53
N TRP A 9 6.39 2.90 2.95
CA TRP A 9 6.60 4.29 2.62
C TRP A 9 8.01 4.51 2.12
N ILE A 10 8.19 5.54 1.30
CA ILE A 10 9.51 6.03 0.90
C ILE A 10 9.56 7.54 1.09
N GLU A 11 10.72 8.04 1.49
CA GLU A 11 10.96 9.48 1.55
C GLU A 11 11.76 9.89 0.31
N SER A 12 11.23 10.84 -0.45
CA SER A 12 11.92 11.37 -1.62
C SER A 12 13.08 12.29 -1.18
N CYS A 13 13.96 12.62 -2.11
CA CYS A 13 15.08 13.53 -1.86
C CYS A 13 14.64 14.91 -1.38
N GLY A 14 13.40 15.31 -1.66
CA GLY A 14 12.82 16.56 -1.15
C GLY A 14 12.23 16.46 0.24
N GLY A 15 12.33 15.32 0.92
CA GLY A 15 11.78 15.12 2.25
C GLY A 15 10.30 14.74 2.28
N HIS A 16 9.69 14.49 1.12
CA HIS A 16 8.28 14.10 1.05
C HIS A 16 8.13 12.59 1.22
N ARG A 17 7.27 12.19 2.12
CA ARG A 17 6.92 10.77 2.30
C ARG A 17 5.80 10.39 1.35
N SER A 18 5.96 9.27 0.69
CA SER A 18 4.95 8.71 -0.22
C SER A 18 4.68 7.26 0.10
N LEU A 19 3.41 6.88 0.01
CA LEU A 19 3.00 5.50 0.12
C LEU A 19 3.48 4.75 -1.12
N THR A 20 4.07 3.57 -0.93
CA THR A 20 4.53 2.72 -2.03
C THR A 20 3.80 1.39 -2.10
N GLN A 21 3.25 0.93 -1.00
CA GLN A 21 2.44 -0.29 -0.96
C GLN A 21 1.44 -0.22 0.17
N LEU A 22 0.23 -0.67 -0.11
CA LEU A 22 -0.81 -0.84 0.89
C LEU A 22 -1.28 -2.29 0.85
N TYR A 23 -1.13 -2.98 1.96
CA TYR A 23 -1.61 -4.34 2.13
C TYR A 23 -2.61 -4.37 3.28
N ALA A 24 -3.72 -5.08 3.07
CA ALA A 24 -4.71 -5.30 4.13
C ALA A 24 -5.22 -6.73 4.04
N ALA A 25 -5.38 -7.36 5.19
CA ALA A 25 -5.94 -8.70 5.28
C ALA A 25 -7.17 -8.66 6.18
N ARG A 26 -8.32 -9.10 5.64
CA ARG A 26 -9.53 -9.32 6.44
C ARG A 26 -9.41 -10.69 7.07
N VAL A 27 -9.51 -10.73 8.41
CA VAL A 27 -9.35 -11.97 9.16
C VAL A 27 -10.61 -12.25 10.00
N ASP A 28 -10.87 -13.53 10.22
CA ASP A 28 -11.96 -13.97 11.09
C ASP A 28 -11.50 -14.01 12.55
N ALA A 29 -12.38 -14.46 13.45
CA ALA A 29 -12.10 -14.57 14.88
C ALA A 29 -10.95 -15.55 15.20
N LYS A 30 -10.60 -16.43 14.28
CA LYS A 30 -9.51 -17.41 14.43
C LYS A 30 -8.23 -16.94 13.74
N TRP A 31 -8.20 -15.68 13.28
CA TRP A 31 -7.07 -15.11 12.56
C TRP A 31 -6.78 -15.72 11.19
N ASN A 32 -7.76 -16.39 10.60
CA ASN A 32 -7.64 -16.89 9.22
C ASN A 32 -7.92 -15.76 8.25
N THR A 33 -7.06 -15.60 7.25
CA THR A 33 -7.26 -14.61 6.18
C THR A 33 -8.41 -15.04 5.28
N ILE A 34 -9.44 -14.20 5.20
CA ILE A 34 -10.60 -14.42 4.34
C ILE A 34 -10.40 -13.77 2.98
N ARG A 35 -9.92 -12.53 2.96
CA ARG A 35 -9.62 -11.77 1.75
C ARG A 35 -8.44 -10.85 2.02
N ALA A 36 -7.73 -10.49 0.97
CA ALA A 36 -6.65 -9.53 1.06
C ALA A 36 -6.80 -8.45 -0.02
N PHE A 37 -6.35 -7.25 0.32
CA PHE A 37 -6.14 -6.14 -0.61
C PHE A 37 -4.64 -5.90 -0.65
N ASP A 38 -4.06 -5.89 -1.83
CA ASP A 38 -2.63 -5.64 -2.01
C ASP A 38 -2.44 -4.76 -3.23
N ALA A 39 -1.84 -3.61 -3.04
CA ALA A 39 -1.63 -2.66 -4.12
C ALA A 39 -0.28 -1.97 -3.99
N LEU A 40 0.46 -1.93 -5.09
CA LEU A 40 1.58 -1.02 -5.25
C LEU A 40 1.04 0.38 -5.56
N VAL A 41 1.77 1.39 -5.14
CA VAL A 41 1.39 2.79 -5.29
C VAL A 41 2.51 3.54 -5.99
N CYS A 42 2.14 4.35 -6.98
CA CYS A 42 3.10 5.24 -7.62
C CYS A 42 3.43 6.38 -6.65
N PRO A 43 4.70 6.50 -6.21
CA PRO A 43 5.07 7.59 -5.31
C PRO A 43 4.92 8.95 -5.99
N ARG A 44 4.66 9.96 -5.19
CA ARG A 44 4.73 11.34 -5.67
C ARG A 44 6.17 11.65 -6.05
N GLU A 45 6.36 12.40 -7.12
CA GLU A 45 7.69 12.78 -7.60
C GLU A 45 8.60 11.56 -7.83
N PRO A 46 8.22 10.61 -8.69
CA PRO A 46 8.98 9.36 -8.86
C PRO A 46 10.42 9.59 -9.34
N GLY A 47 10.71 10.73 -9.98
CA GLY A 47 12.05 11.07 -10.40
C GLY A 47 13.03 11.41 -9.27
N THR A 48 12.53 11.63 -8.05
CA THR A 48 13.37 11.96 -6.88
C THR A 48 13.42 10.84 -5.85
N VAL A 49 12.81 9.69 -6.14
CA VAL A 49 12.77 8.56 -5.22
C VAL A 49 14.11 7.84 -5.21
N PRO A 50 14.71 7.55 -4.05
CA PRO A 50 15.90 6.69 -3.96
C PRO A 50 15.49 5.23 -4.11
N TRP A 51 15.30 4.79 -5.35
CA TRP A 51 14.76 3.47 -5.69
C TRP A 51 15.54 2.31 -5.08
N GLU A 52 16.82 2.49 -4.80
CA GLU A 52 17.66 1.48 -4.16
C GLU A 52 17.14 1.09 -2.77
N HIS A 53 16.40 1.97 -2.09
CA HIS A 53 15.81 1.69 -0.80
C HIS A 53 14.60 0.75 -0.89
N LEU A 54 14.06 0.56 -2.08
CA LEU A 54 12.93 -0.35 -2.32
C LEU A 54 13.35 -1.69 -2.93
N ALA A 55 14.64 -1.87 -3.22
CA ALA A 55 15.12 -3.07 -3.90
C ALA A 55 14.80 -4.37 -3.15
N PHE A 56 14.73 -4.32 -1.81
CA PHE A 56 14.42 -5.48 -1.00
C PHE A 56 12.97 -5.96 -1.14
N ASN A 57 12.08 -5.13 -1.67
CA ASN A 57 10.68 -5.50 -1.86
C ASN A 57 10.44 -6.42 -3.06
N GLY A 58 11.47 -6.64 -3.89
CA GLY A 58 11.37 -7.52 -5.04
C GLY A 58 10.67 -6.94 -6.25
N TYR A 59 10.32 -5.65 -6.23
CA TYR A 59 9.63 -4.97 -7.33
C TYR A 59 10.58 -3.99 -8.03
N ALA A 60 10.44 -3.89 -9.35
CA ALA A 60 11.19 -2.92 -10.14
C ALA A 60 10.55 -1.52 -10.03
N PRO A 61 11.33 -0.44 -10.18
CA PRO A 61 10.78 0.92 -10.18
C PRO A 61 9.62 1.11 -11.17
N ALA A 62 9.69 0.49 -12.35
CA ALA A 62 8.65 0.60 -13.35
C ALA A 62 7.30 0.03 -12.87
N GLU A 63 7.31 -0.97 -12.00
CA GLU A 63 6.07 -1.53 -11.44
C GLU A 63 5.37 -0.54 -10.53
N PHE A 64 6.14 0.21 -9.72
CA PHE A 64 5.57 1.28 -8.91
C PHE A 64 5.04 2.42 -9.78
N CYS A 65 5.80 2.86 -10.77
CA CYS A 65 5.40 3.98 -11.64
C CYS A 65 4.17 3.65 -12.48
N ALA A 66 3.95 2.37 -12.81
CA ALA A 66 2.78 1.91 -13.55
C ALA A 66 1.54 1.72 -12.66
N SER A 67 1.70 1.84 -11.35
CA SER A 67 0.62 1.62 -10.39
C SER A 67 -0.23 2.88 -10.18
N ASP A 68 -1.35 2.73 -9.47
CA ASP A 68 -2.23 3.84 -9.15
C ASP A 68 -1.55 4.86 -8.26
N SER A 69 -2.04 6.09 -8.32
CA SER A 69 -1.65 7.13 -7.37
C SER A 69 -2.10 6.76 -5.95
N GLU A 70 -1.50 7.42 -4.96
CA GLU A 70 -1.88 7.26 -3.56
C GLU A 70 -3.38 7.49 -3.36
N LYS A 71 -3.91 8.58 -3.94
CA LYS A 71 -5.34 8.91 -3.83
C LYS A 71 -6.22 7.80 -4.39
N SER A 72 -5.92 7.30 -5.58
CA SER A 72 -6.70 6.22 -6.20
C SER A 72 -6.62 4.93 -5.40
N CYS A 73 -5.44 4.59 -4.90
CA CYS A 73 -5.23 3.40 -4.07
C CYS A 73 -6.06 3.48 -2.79
N VAL A 74 -6.01 4.60 -2.08
CA VAL A 74 -6.77 4.81 -0.84
C VAL A 74 -8.26 4.74 -1.09
N GLN A 75 -8.74 5.34 -2.19
CA GLN A 75 -10.15 5.26 -2.56
C GLN A 75 -10.60 3.82 -2.83
N ARG A 76 -9.77 3.04 -3.53
CA ARG A 76 -10.05 1.62 -3.77
C ARG A 76 -10.05 0.82 -2.48
N PHE A 77 -9.15 1.11 -1.56
CA PHE A 77 -9.09 0.46 -0.26
C PHE A 77 -10.38 0.73 0.53
N PHE A 78 -10.84 1.98 0.58
CA PHE A 78 -12.09 2.31 1.28
C PHE A 78 -13.31 1.60 0.66
N ARG A 79 -13.34 1.44 -0.66
CA ARG A 79 -14.41 0.66 -1.30
C ARG A 79 -14.33 -0.83 -1.00
N TRP A 80 -13.14 -1.34 -0.72
CA TRP A 80 -12.92 -2.73 -0.35
C TRP A 80 -13.38 -3.01 1.09
N LEU A 81 -13.28 -2.04 1.99
CA LEU A 81 -13.73 -2.17 3.37
C LEU A 81 -15.24 -2.36 3.44
N GLN A 82 -15.67 -3.15 4.42
CA GLN A 82 -17.08 -3.36 4.72
C GLN A 82 -17.48 -2.57 5.98
N PRO A 83 -18.77 -2.19 6.11
CA PRO A 83 -19.21 -1.32 7.22
C PRO A 83 -18.92 -1.85 8.62
N ASP A 84 -18.85 -3.18 8.78
CA ASP A 84 -18.61 -3.82 10.08
C ASP A 84 -17.14 -4.21 10.30
N ASP A 85 -16.25 -3.84 9.39
CA ASP A 85 -14.82 -4.10 9.57
C ASP A 85 -14.22 -3.19 10.64
N ALA A 86 -13.39 -3.76 11.51
CA ALA A 86 -12.58 -3.02 12.47
C ALA A 86 -11.12 -3.07 12.04
N ILE A 87 -10.52 -1.90 11.82
CA ILE A 87 -9.11 -1.79 11.43
C ILE A 87 -8.24 -1.89 12.68
N CYS A 88 -7.26 -2.76 12.62
CA CYS A 88 -6.29 -2.96 13.69
C CYS A 88 -4.91 -2.45 13.29
#